data_d54f04ec8173b97f9104b25ebd956a74
#
_entry.id   d54f04ec8173b97f9104b25ebd956a74
#
_cell.length_a   1.000
_cell.length_b   1.000
_cell.length_c   1.000
_cell.angle_alpha   90.00
_cell.angle_beta   90.00
_cell.angle_gamma   90.00
#
_symmetry.space_group_name_H-M   'P 1'
#
loop_
_entity.id
_entity.type
_entity.pdbx_description
1 polymer ?
#
loop_
_entity_poly.entity_id
_entity_poly.type
_entity_poly.pdbx_seq_one_letter_code
_entity_poly.pdbx_strand_id
1 'polypeptide(L)'
;MTLSRETFTPENVMMREAKDGTVPAKYQELILKDVMQNSKIMQLSQYVEMDDLAKTFQVFLDGPGAYWVDEGNRIQTSAPSYKNITIQAHKLAVILPVSNEYLKYQAGDFFNVMQPRIAEAFYKKFDEAAILGVDNPFKFSLSQSSTAAGDDIQGDITYQNILALEDKITDNDNEPNAFVSKAQNNTLLRNAQLVQNGVVQSLYDRQNGEIDGLATVNLKSTNMKKGELFVGDFDYAYYGIPGTIEYTISNDAQLSTITAADGKPVNLFEQDMSALRATMTVGFMIVKDGAFSHLTPKAAAASTSASSSTGK
;
A
#
# COMPACT_ATOMS: atom_id res chain seq x y z
N MET A 1 34.78 -33.35 36.92
CA MET A 1 33.89 -32.20 36.76
C MET A 1 33.57 -32.03 35.29
N THR A 2 32.52 -32.61 34.82
CA THR A 2 31.99 -32.44 33.46
C THR A 2 31.26 -31.12 33.41
N LEU A 3 31.84 -30.15 32.70
CA LEU A 3 31.16 -28.88 32.35
C LEU A 3 29.95 -29.24 31.49
N SER A 4 28.74 -29.12 32.06
CA SER A 4 27.52 -29.20 31.28
C SER A 4 27.53 -28.01 30.33
N ARG A 5 27.66 -28.27 29.02
CA ARG A 5 27.38 -27.31 28.01
C ARG A 5 25.89 -26.96 28.11
N GLU A 6 25.58 -25.79 28.62
CA GLU A 6 24.23 -25.24 28.45
C GLU A 6 23.96 -25.20 26.93
N THR A 7 22.98 -26.00 26.54
CA THR A 7 22.47 -25.95 25.15
C THR A 7 21.84 -24.57 24.95
N PHE A 8 22.45 -23.78 24.10
CA PHE A 8 21.97 -22.45 23.71
C PHE A 8 20.64 -22.65 22.98
N THR A 9 19.53 -22.35 23.65
CA THR A 9 18.22 -22.35 23.02
C THR A 9 17.93 -20.94 22.49
N PRO A 10 17.33 -20.78 21.28
CA PRO A 10 16.99 -19.48 20.72
C PRO A 10 16.19 -18.59 21.65
N GLU A 11 15.35 -19.17 22.50
CA GLU A 11 14.51 -18.49 23.49
C GLU A 11 15.34 -17.75 24.55
N ASN A 12 16.47 -18.32 24.99
CA ASN A 12 17.33 -17.68 26.00
C ASN A 12 18.09 -16.45 25.45
N VAL A 13 18.41 -16.44 24.15
CA VAL A 13 19.04 -15.31 23.48
C VAL A 13 18.06 -14.15 23.36
N MET A 14 16.82 -14.43 22.97
CA MET A 14 15.76 -13.43 22.82
C MET A 14 15.41 -12.72 24.13
N MET A 15 15.34 -13.46 25.24
CA MET A 15 15.09 -12.89 26.57
C MET A 15 16.23 -11.97 27.00
N ARG A 16 17.48 -12.29 26.66
CA ARG A 16 18.63 -11.48 26.99
C ARG A 16 18.67 -10.19 26.18
N GLU A 17 18.45 -10.28 24.87
CA GLU A 17 18.43 -9.12 23.98
C GLU A 17 17.24 -8.20 24.25
N ALA A 18 16.06 -8.75 24.57
CA ALA A 18 14.90 -7.95 24.99
C ALA A 18 15.15 -7.20 26.30
N LYS A 19 15.92 -7.78 27.25
CA LYS A 19 16.32 -7.09 28.46
C LYS A 19 17.31 -5.97 28.23
N ASP A 20 18.18 -6.11 27.23
CA ASP A 20 19.17 -5.11 26.84
C ASP A 20 18.57 -4.00 25.93
N GLY A 21 17.24 -4.03 25.70
CA GLY A 21 16.53 -3.05 24.86
C GLY A 21 16.76 -3.19 23.36
N THR A 22 17.33 -4.31 22.93
CA THR A 22 17.58 -4.62 21.53
C THR A 22 16.66 -5.72 21.03
N VAL A 23 16.21 -5.63 19.77
CA VAL A 23 15.41 -6.67 19.12
C VAL A 23 16.32 -7.45 18.16
N PRO A 24 16.30 -8.79 18.17
CA PRO A 24 17.14 -9.58 17.30
C PRO A 24 16.94 -9.24 15.81
N ALA A 25 18.03 -9.13 15.06
CA ALA A 25 18.03 -8.78 13.63
C ALA A 25 17.13 -9.71 12.79
N LYS A 26 17.03 -10.98 13.18
CA LYS A 26 16.15 -11.96 12.52
C LYS A 26 14.68 -11.53 12.45
N TYR A 27 14.16 -10.90 13.49
CA TYR A 27 12.76 -10.40 13.49
C TYR A 27 12.59 -9.18 12.59
N GLN A 28 13.60 -8.33 12.49
CA GLN A 28 13.59 -7.16 11.60
C GLN A 28 13.44 -7.57 10.14
N GLU A 29 14.22 -8.54 9.69
CA GLU A 29 14.16 -9.07 8.32
C GLU A 29 12.84 -9.79 8.01
N LEU A 30 12.32 -10.58 8.96
CA LEU A 30 11.06 -11.30 8.78
C LEU A 30 9.88 -10.33 8.62
N ILE A 31 9.82 -9.27 9.42
CA ILE A 31 8.73 -8.28 9.32
C ILE A 31 8.81 -7.51 8.01
N LEU A 32 10.00 -7.09 7.58
CA LEU A 32 10.17 -6.45 6.30
C LEU A 32 9.70 -7.34 5.14
N LYS A 33 10.05 -8.61 5.18
CA LYS A 33 9.59 -9.60 4.20
C LYS A 33 8.06 -9.74 4.21
N ASP A 34 7.45 -9.81 5.39
CA ASP A 34 6.00 -9.88 5.55
C ASP A 34 5.30 -8.63 5.01
N VAL A 35 5.88 -7.44 5.21
CA VAL A 35 5.38 -6.18 4.65
C VAL A 35 5.40 -6.23 3.13
N MET A 36 6.54 -6.57 2.53
CA MET A 36 6.72 -6.63 1.08
C MET A 36 5.80 -7.67 0.42
N GLN A 37 5.61 -8.83 1.07
CA GLN A 37 4.76 -9.90 0.54
C GLN A 37 3.26 -9.62 0.65
N ASN A 38 2.82 -8.83 1.63
CA ASN A 38 1.40 -8.58 1.90
C ASN A 38 0.91 -7.23 1.39
N SER A 39 1.80 -6.25 1.18
CA SER A 39 1.45 -4.97 0.55
C SER A 39 1.02 -5.18 -0.89
N LYS A 40 -0.12 -4.61 -1.26
CA LYS A 40 -0.69 -4.77 -2.60
C LYS A 40 0.02 -3.90 -3.63
N ILE A 41 0.41 -2.70 -3.23
CA ILE A 41 1.21 -1.82 -4.06
C ILE A 41 2.61 -2.40 -4.32
N MET A 42 3.27 -2.93 -3.29
CA MET A 42 4.63 -3.49 -3.46
C MET A 42 4.64 -4.74 -4.36
N GLN A 43 3.52 -5.50 -4.42
CA GLN A 43 3.38 -6.64 -5.32
C GLN A 43 3.23 -6.23 -6.79
N LEU A 44 2.62 -5.09 -7.06
CA LEU A 44 2.32 -4.61 -8.41
C LEU A 44 3.39 -3.66 -8.94
N SER A 45 4.00 -2.84 -8.08
CA SER A 45 4.91 -1.76 -8.45
C SER A 45 6.37 -2.22 -8.56
N GLN A 46 7.18 -1.45 -9.27
CA GLN A 46 8.61 -1.70 -9.45
C GLN A 46 9.42 -1.27 -8.22
N TYR A 47 10.31 -2.15 -7.76
CA TYR A 47 11.20 -1.85 -6.64
C TYR A 47 12.43 -1.06 -7.11
N VAL A 48 12.76 0.00 -6.38
CA VAL A 48 13.99 0.78 -6.55
C VAL A 48 14.81 0.70 -5.26
N GLU A 49 16.01 0.17 -5.36
CA GLU A 49 16.95 0.16 -4.25
C GLU A 49 17.36 1.59 -3.89
N MET A 50 17.26 1.94 -2.61
CA MET A 50 17.56 3.27 -2.09
C MET A 50 18.60 3.15 -0.97
N ASP A 51 19.68 3.93 -1.08
CA ASP A 51 20.71 4.03 -0.04
C ASP A 51 20.43 5.20 0.92
N ASP A 52 19.74 6.25 0.40
CA ASP A 52 19.39 7.47 1.12
C ASP A 52 17.87 7.73 1.12
N LEU A 53 17.43 8.73 1.88
CA LEU A 53 16.03 9.17 1.97
C LEU A 53 15.47 9.71 0.64
N ALA A 54 16.34 10.08 -0.30
CA ALA A 54 15.94 10.55 -1.62
C ALA A 54 16.87 9.96 -2.68
N LYS A 55 16.28 9.36 -3.72
CA LYS A 55 17.03 8.85 -4.88
C LYS A 55 16.47 9.43 -6.16
N THR A 56 17.36 10.00 -6.97
CA THR A 56 17.02 10.50 -8.31
C THR A 56 17.53 9.51 -9.35
N PHE A 57 16.65 9.12 -10.26
CA PHE A 57 16.99 8.25 -11.40
C PHE A 57 16.32 8.75 -12.65
N GLN A 58 16.83 8.33 -13.81
CA GLN A 58 16.31 8.69 -15.11
C GLN A 58 15.37 7.60 -15.61
N VAL A 59 14.18 8.01 -16.03
CA VAL A 59 13.24 7.12 -16.72
C VAL A 59 13.06 7.64 -18.15
N PHE A 60 13.18 6.73 -19.11
CA PHE A 60 12.90 7.02 -20.49
C PHE A 60 11.38 6.95 -20.69
N LEU A 61 10.80 8.07 -21.15
CA LEU A 61 9.37 8.15 -21.44
C LEU A 61 9.08 7.73 -22.88
N ASP A 62 9.94 8.15 -23.81
CA ASP A 62 9.80 7.83 -25.23
C ASP A 62 11.08 7.20 -25.76
N GLY A 63 10.94 6.12 -26.51
CA GLY A 63 12.04 5.48 -27.23
C GLY A 63 12.50 6.29 -28.44
N PRO A 64 13.65 5.95 -29.06
CA PRO A 64 14.06 6.56 -30.32
C PRO A 64 13.08 6.16 -31.44
N GLY A 65 12.63 7.14 -32.20
CA GLY A 65 11.81 6.90 -33.40
C GLY A 65 12.63 6.18 -34.49
N ALA A 66 12.00 5.20 -35.14
CA ALA A 66 12.55 4.55 -36.32
C ALA A 66 11.82 5.06 -37.57
N TYR A 67 12.57 5.29 -38.63
CA TYR A 67 12.03 5.84 -39.88
C TYR A 67 12.40 4.92 -41.06
N TRP A 68 11.46 4.74 -41.98
CA TRP A 68 11.71 4.09 -43.24
C TRP A 68 12.51 5.05 -44.17
N VAL A 69 13.59 4.58 -44.71
CA VAL A 69 14.46 5.40 -45.58
C VAL A 69 14.77 4.64 -46.85
N ASP A 70 14.49 5.26 -48.00
CA ASP A 70 14.84 4.71 -49.30
C ASP A 70 16.35 4.89 -49.58
N GLU A 71 16.88 4.10 -50.52
CA GLU A 71 18.28 4.12 -50.89
C GLU A 71 18.71 5.52 -51.37
N GLY A 72 19.76 6.06 -50.76
CA GLY A 72 20.29 7.39 -51.10
C GLY A 72 19.61 8.56 -50.37
N ASN A 73 18.58 8.32 -49.56
CA ASN A 73 17.90 9.35 -48.77
C ASN A 73 18.56 9.55 -47.40
N ARG A 74 18.33 10.73 -46.79
CA ARG A 74 18.91 11.12 -45.52
C ARG A 74 18.15 10.46 -44.38
N ILE A 75 18.88 9.74 -43.50
CA ILE A 75 18.31 9.18 -42.29
C ILE A 75 17.98 10.30 -41.30
N GLN A 76 16.75 10.29 -40.76
CA GLN A 76 16.31 11.23 -39.72
C GLN A 76 16.93 10.86 -38.38
N THR A 77 17.35 11.87 -37.63
CA THR A 77 17.85 11.68 -36.24
C THR A 77 16.70 11.75 -35.28
N SER A 78 16.66 10.82 -34.34
CA SER A 78 15.75 10.79 -33.22
C SER A 78 16.52 10.99 -31.91
N ALA A 79 15.97 11.83 -31.02
CA ALA A 79 16.51 12.00 -29.67
C ALA A 79 15.52 11.39 -28.67
N PRO A 80 15.92 10.43 -27.84
CA PRO A 80 15.06 9.91 -26.80
C PRO A 80 14.79 10.97 -25.74
N SER A 81 13.57 11.04 -25.23
CA SER A 81 13.24 11.90 -24.09
C SER A 81 13.40 11.12 -22.77
N TYR A 82 14.02 11.77 -21.79
CA TYR A 82 14.16 11.22 -20.45
C TYR A 82 13.71 12.23 -19.41
N LYS A 83 13.12 11.73 -18.31
CA LYS A 83 12.69 12.53 -17.17
C LYS A 83 13.47 12.11 -15.93
N ASN A 84 14.06 13.09 -15.26
CA ASN A 84 14.67 12.86 -13.95
C ASN A 84 13.57 12.80 -12.89
N ILE A 85 13.54 11.72 -12.13
CA ILE A 85 12.52 11.46 -11.12
C ILE A 85 13.21 11.24 -9.79
N THR A 86 12.67 11.85 -8.75
CA THR A 86 13.19 11.72 -7.39
C THR A 86 12.14 11.07 -6.52
N ILE A 87 12.41 9.88 -6.02
CA ILE A 87 11.63 9.24 -4.96
C ILE A 87 12.10 9.79 -3.63
N GLN A 88 11.16 10.23 -2.80
CA GLN A 88 11.40 10.62 -1.42
C GLN A 88 10.78 9.61 -0.48
N ALA A 89 11.58 9.11 0.45
CA ALA A 89 11.13 8.16 1.46
C ALA A 89 10.70 8.88 2.74
N HIS A 90 9.58 8.46 3.28
CA HIS A 90 8.96 9.01 4.48
C HIS A 90 8.90 7.97 5.59
N LYS A 91 9.02 8.41 6.83
CA LYS A 91 9.03 7.55 8.01
C LYS A 91 7.61 7.14 8.41
N LEU A 92 7.41 5.84 8.54
CA LEU A 92 6.22 5.21 9.12
C LEU A 92 6.61 4.59 10.46
N ALA A 93 5.84 4.84 11.51
CA ALA A 93 6.17 4.40 12.86
C ALA A 93 4.94 3.89 13.61
N VAL A 94 5.19 2.94 14.51
CA VAL A 94 4.20 2.44 15.47
C VAL A 94 4.84 2.34 16.85
N ILE A 95 4.06 2.64 17.91
CA ILE A 95 4.47 2.47 19.31
C ILE A 95 3.47 1.56 19.99
N LEU A 96 3.97 0.50 20.62
CA LEU A 96 3.18 -0.49 21.36
C LEU A 96 3.60 -0.49 22.82
N PRO A 97 2.76 0.02 23.73
CA PRO A 97 3.00 -0.10 25.16
C PRO A 97 2.71 -1.52 25.65
N VAL A 98 3.54 -2.06 26.52
CA VAL A 98 3.48 -3.40 27.07
C VAL A 98 3.89 -3.39 28.55
N SER A 99 3.21 -4.20 29.38
CA SER A 99 3.59 -4.38 30.77
C SER A 99 4.94 -5.11 30.91
N ASN A 100 5.78 -4.63 31.81
CA ASN A 100 7.07 -5.26 32.13
C ASN A 100 6.93 -6.68 32.65
N GLU A 101 5.85 -6.99 33.36
CA GLU A 101 5.56 -8.34 33.82
C GLU A 101 5.35 -9.29 32.64
N TYR A 102 4.59 -8.85 31.63
CA TYR A 102 4.35 -9.65 30.43
C TYR A 102 5.64 -9.89 29.65
N LEU A 103 6.47 -8.86 29.45
CA LEU A 103 7.78 -9.01 28.81
C LEU A 103 8.72 -9.91 29.58
N LYS A 104 8.67 -9.88 30.93
CA LYS A 104 9.54 -10.70 31.78
C LYS A 104 9.24 -12.20 31.70
N TYR A 105 7.97 -12.57 31.56
CA TYR A 105 7.55 -13.97 31.57
C TYR A 105 7.24 -14.54 30.18
N GLN A 106 6.87 -13.72 29.20
CA GLN A 106 6.40 -14.13 27.89
C GLN A 106 7.01 -13.33 26.71
N ALA A 107 8.25 -12.87 26.83
CA ALA A 107 8.89 -12.04 25.81
C ALA A 107 8.91 -12.70 24.42
N GLY A 108 9.22 -13.98 24.33
CA GLY A 108 9.27 -14.72 23.06
C GLY A 108 7.89 -14.76 22.38
N ASP A 109 6.85 -15.04 23.14
CA ASP A 109 5.47 -15.08 22.61
C ASP A 109 4.99 -13.71 22.20
N PHE A 110 5.36 -12.66 22.93
CA PHE A 110 5.01 -11.27 22.58
C PHE A 110 5.54 -10.90 21.20
N PHE A 111 6.82 -11.12 20.91
CA PHE A 111 7.40 -10.80 19.61
C PHE A 111 6.79 -11.62 18.49
N ASN A 112 6.57 -12.91 18.69
CA ASN A 112 5.95 -13.79 17.70
C ASN A 112 4.51 -13.36 17.33
N VAL A 113 3.74 -12.91 18.32
CA VAL A 113 2.35 -12.44 18.11
C VAL A 113 2.31 -11.03 17.51
N MET A 114 3.22 -10.14 17.93
CA MET A 114 3.22 -8.74 17.49
C MET A 114 3.85 -8.53 16.11
N GLN A 115 4.81 -9.37 15.72
CA GLN A 115 5.46 -9.29 14.40
C GLN A 115 4.46 -9.18 13.25
N PRO A 116 3.51 -10.10 13.04
CA PRO A 116 2.56 -10.01 11.94
C PRO A 116 1.60 -8.81 12.08
N ARG A 117 1.34 -8.36 13.32
CA ARG A 117 0.48 -7.20 13.57
C ARG A 117 1.16 -5.89 13.20
N ILE A 118 2.44 -5.75 13.50
CA ILE A 118 3.26 -4.59 13.09
C ILE A 118 3.37 -4.55 11.57
N ALA A 119 3.69 -5.68 10.94
CA ALA A 119 3.72 -5.79 9.48
C ALA A 119 2.37 -5.40 8.85
N GLU A 120 1.26 -5.91 9.42
CA GLU A 120 -0.10 -5.59 8.96
C GLU A 120 -0.41 -4.09 9.07
N ALA A 121 -0.02 -3.43 10.15
CA ALA A 121 -0.20 -2.00 10.32
C ALA A 121 0.59 -1.19 9.28
N PHE A 122 1.84 -1.59 9.00
CA PHE A 122 2.71 -0.91 8.06
C PHE A 122 2.21 -1.05 6.61
N TYR A 123 1.95 -2.28 6.12
CA TYR A 123 1.51 -2.43 4.74
C TYR A 123 0.12 -1.84 4.49
N LYS A 124 -0.81 -1.93 5.45
CA LYS A 124 -2.12 -1.29 5.29
C LYS A 124 -2.03 0.22 5.17
N LYS A 125 -1.24 0.86 6.05
CA LYS A 125 -1.08 2.31 6.01
C LYS A 125 -0.36 2.78 4.76
N PHE A 126 0.64 2.04 4.30
CA PHE A 126 1.35 2.32 3.06
C PHE A 126 0.42 2.18 1.84
N ASP A 127 -0.31 1.06 1.73
CA ASP A 127 -1.25 0.80 0.64
C ASP A 127 -2.37 1.86 0.61
N GLU A 128 -2.90 2.27 1.77
CA GLU A 128 -3.91 3.34 1.84
C GLU A 128 -3.37 4.69 1.36
N ALA A 129 -2.15 5.05 1.76
CA ALA A 129 -1.52 6.29 1.33
C ALA A 129 -1.21 6.27 -0.17
N ALA A 130 -0.66 5.18 -0.69
CA ALA A 130 -0.26 5.07 -2.09
C ALA A 130 -1.46 4.95 -3.06
N ILE A 131 -2.52 4.22 -2.68
CA ILE A 131 -3.69 4.00 -3.55
C ILE A 131 -4.73 5.11 -3.37
N LEU A 132 -5.22 5.30 -2.13
CA LEU A 132 -6.35 6.18 -1.85
C LEU A 132 -5.95 7.63 -1.57
N GLY A 133 -4.67 7.88 -1.24
CA GLY A 133 -4.19 9.20 -0.85
C GLY A 133 -4.58 9.62 0.57
N VAL A 134 -4.95 8.67 1.44
CA VAL A 134 -5.30 8.96 2.84
C VAL A 134 -4.04 9.22 3.65
N ASP A 135 -3.91 10.42 4.22
CA ASP A 135 -2.71 10.90 4.93
C ASP A 135 -1.44 10.72 4.11
N ASN A 136 -1.52 10.97 2.80
CA ASN A 136 -0.46 10.70 1.84
C ASN A 136 0.74 11.65 2.04
N PRO A 137 1.93 11.13 2.42
CA PRO A 137 3.15 11.91 2.46
C PRO A 137 3.85 12.01 1.11
N PHE A 138 3.45 11.19 0.12
CA PHE A 138 4.05 11.12 -1.20
C PHE A 138 3.52 12.22 -2.13
N LYS A 139 4.21 12.47 -3.22
CA LYS A 139 3.83 13.51 -4.17
C LYS A 139 2.45 13.26 -4.80
N PHE A 140 2.18 12.01 -5.19
CA PHE A 140 0.91 11.56 -5.75
C PHE A 140 0.55 10.17 -5.23
N SER A 141 -0.75 9.93 -5.03
CA SER A 141 -1.36 8.60 -4.91
C SER A 141 -1.98 8.20 -6.26
N LEU A 142 -2.41 6.95 -6.40
CA LEU A 142 -3.13 6.51 -7.60
C LEU A 142 -4.39 7.37 -7.83
N SER A 143 -5.18 7.59 -6.78
CA SER A 143 -6.39 8.43 -6.84
C SER A 143 -6.08 9.87 -7.25
N GLN A 144 -5.01 10.47 -6.71
CA GLN A 144 -4.62 11.84 -7.07
C GLN A 144 -4.06 11.94 -8.49
N SER A 145 -3.33 10.91 -8.94
CA SER A 145 -2.80 10.84 -10.29
C SER A 145 -3.90 10.73 -11.34
N SER A 146 -4.90 9.86 -11.12
CA SER A 146 -6.05 9.72 -12.03
C SER A 146 -6.89 10.98 -12.08
N THR A 147 -7.14 11.62 -10.93
CA THR A 147 -7.88 12.91 -10.89
C THR A 147 -7.12 14.02 -11.62
N ALA A 148 -5.80 14.08 -11.46
CA ALA A 148 -4.97 15.10 -12.14
C ALA A 148 -4.94 14.90 -13.66
N ALA A 149 -5.00 13.65 -14.14
CA ALA A 149 -5.07 13.31 -15.56
C ALA A 149 -6.49 13.50 -16.15
N GLY A 150 -7.54 13.55 -15.30
CA GLY A 150 -8.93 13.59 -15.76
C GLY A 150 -9.49 12.22 -16.15
N ASP A 151 -8.88 11.16 -15.63
CA ASP A 151 -9.21 9.76 -15.92
C ASP A 151 -10.14 9.14 -14.85
N ASP A 152 -10.78 9.98 -14.04
CA ASP A 152 -11.78 9.56 -13.07
C ASP A 152 -13.15 9.36 -13.72
N ILE A 153 -13.82 8.26 -13.40
CA ILE A 153 -15.20 7.96 -13.80
C ILE A 153 -16.08 7.92 -12.54
N GLN A 154 -17.20 8.60 -12.58
CA GLN A 154 -18.22 8.53 -11.51
C GLN A 154 -19.36 7.61 -11.93
N GLY A 155 -19.55 6.50 -11.22
CA GLY A 155 -20.60 5.55 -11.55
C GLY A 155 -20.56 4.29 -10.70
N ASP A 156 -21.48 3.38 -11.00
CA ASP A 156 -21.50 2.04 -10.40
C ASP A 156 -20.60 1.08 -11.20
N ILE A 157 -20.20 -0.03 -10.57
CA ILE A 157 -19.46 -1.09 -11.26
C ILE A 157 -20.39 -1.79 -12.26
N THR A 158 -20.25 -1.41 -13.53
CA THR A 158 -20.98 -1.99 -14.66
C THR A 158 -20.00 -2.48 -15.72
N TYR A 159 -20.44 -3.37 -16.60
CA TYR A 159 -19.65 -3.85 -17.74
C TYR A 159 -19.05 -2.69 -18.56
N GLN A 160 -19.87 -1.68 -18.88
CA GLN A 160 -19.46 -0.52 -19.66
C GLN A 160 -18.46 0.38 -18.92
N ASN A 161 -18.63 0.61 -17.61
CA ASN A 161 -17.72 1.44 -16.84
C ASN A 161 -16.36 0.78 -16.63
N ILE A 162 -16.31 -0.56 -16.56
CA ILE A 162 -15.02 -1.28 -16.49
C ILE A 162 -14.24 -1.07 -17.79
N LEU A 163 -14.86 -1.28 -18.95
CA LEU A 163 -14.22 -1.02 -20.24
C LEU A 163 -13.80 0.45 -20.39
N ALA A 164 -14.67 1.38 -20.00
CA ALA A 164 -14.36 2.81 -20.06
C ALA A 164 -13.15 3.20 -19.19
N LEU A 165 -12.89 2.48 -18.07
CA LEU A 165 -11.67 2.69 -17.27
C LEU A 165 -10.42 2.26 -18.02
N GLU A 166 -10.48 1.12 -18.73
CA GLU A 166 -9.37 0.63 -19.54
C GLU A 166 -9.13 1.51 -20.75
N ASP A 167 -10.20 1.95 -21.42
CA ASP A 167 -10.14 2.88 -22.56
C ASP A 167 -9.42 4.18 -22.18
N LYS A 168 -9.65 4.72 -20.97
CA LYS A 168 -8.96 5.91 -20.49
C LYS A 168 -7.43 5.76 -20.43
N ILE A 169 -6.96 4.57 -20.09
CA ILE A 169 -5.53 4.28 -19.99
C ILE A 169 -4.93 4.06 -21.38
N THR A 170 -5.66 3.34 -22.24
CA THR A 170 -5.22 3.07 -23.61
C THR A 170 -5.24 4.32 -24.47
N ASP A 171 -6.15 5.27 -24.22
CA ASP A 171 -6.16 6.59 -24.87
C ASP A 171 -4.87 7.39 -24.60
N ASN A 172 -4.17 7.09 -23.49
CA ASN A 172 -2.89 7.70 -23.11
C ASN A 172 -1.66 6.86 -23.55
N ASP A 173 -1.84 5.92 -24.48
CA ASP A 173 -0.79 4.99 -24.94
C ASP A 173 -0.14 4.19 -23.77
N ASN A 174 -0.95 3.72 -22.82
CA ASN A 174 -0.55 2.83 -21.74
C ASN A 174 -1.33 1.51 -21.82
N GLU A 175 -0.74 0.43 -21.31
CA GLU A 175 -1.37 -0.88 -21.25
C GLU A 175 -1.71 -1.21 -19.78
N PRO A 176 -3.01 -1.30 -19.42
CA PRO A 176 -3.37 -1.66 -18.05
C PRO A 176 -2.93 -3.10 -17.75
N ASN A 177 -2.31 -3.32 -16.60
CA ASN A 177 -1.79 -4.64 -16.21
C ASN A 177 -2.47 -5.22 -14.95
N ALA A 178 -3.11 -4.40 -14.12
CA ALA A 178 -3.80 -4.88 -12.94
C ALA A 178 -4.95 -3.98 -12.48
N PHE A 179 -5.90 -4.60 -11.78
CA PHE A 179 -6.97 -3.94 -11.05
C PHE A 179 -6.73 -3.95 -9.55
N VAL A 180 -7.08 -2.87 -8.87
CA VAL A 180 -7.16 -2.82 -7.42
C VAL A 180 -8.61 -2.61 -7.00
N SER A 181 -9.12 -3.55 -6.23
CA SER A 181 -10.51 -3.59 -5.78
C SER A 181 -10.59 -3.84 -4.28
N LYS A 182 -11.80 -3.89 -3.75
CA LYS A 182 -12.10 -4.34 -2.40
C LYS A 182 -12.90 -5.63 -2.46
N ALA A 183 -12.63 -6.57 -1.57
CA ALA A 183 -13.36 -7.85 -1.54
C ALA A 183 -14.89 -7.70 -1.50
N GLN A 184 -15.40 -6.59 -0.96
CA GLN A 184 -16.83 -6.27 -0.97
C GLN A 184 -17.39 -6.00 -2.37
N ASN A 185 -16.54 -5.66 -3.34
CA ASN A 185 -16.93 -5.39 -4.73
C ASN A 185 -17.16 -6.66 -5.54
N ASN A 186 -16.71 -7.83 -5.06
CA ASN A 186 -16.86 -9.09 -5.78
C ASN A 186 -18.33 -9.39 -6.17
N THR A 187 -19.31 -8.98 -5.35
CA THR A 187 -20.73 -9.13 -5.67
C THR A 187 -21.15 -8.19 -6.80
N LEU A 188 -20.64 -6.96 -6.82
CA LEU A 188 -20.92 -5.98 -7.87
C LEU A 188 -20.27 -6.41 -9.18
N LEU A 189 -19.02 -6.88 -9.13
CA LEU A 189 -18.30 -7.40 -10.30
C LEU A 189 -19.00 -8.60 -10.94
N ARG A 190 -19.56 -9.51 -10.14
CA ARG A 190 -20.35 -10.65 -10.66
C ARG A 190 -21.64 -10.22 -11.35
N ASN A 191 -22.21 -9.10 -10.90
CA ASN A 191 -23.44 -8.55 -11.50
C ASN A 191 -23.16 -7.63 -12.70
N ALA A 192 -21.89 -7.22 -12.89
CA ALA A 192 -21.46 -6.42 -14.02
C ALA A 192 -21.40 -7.29 -15.31
N GLN A 193 -22.56 -7.62 -15.85
CA GLN A 193 -22.72 -8.46 -17.03
C GLN A 193 -23.44 -7.69 -18.13
N LEU A 194 -23.05 -7.98 -19.37
CA LEU A 194 -23.76 -7.53 -20.56
C LEU A 194 -24.61 -8.68 -21.10
N VAL A 195 -25.90 -8.45 -21.23
CA VAL A 195 -26.81 -9.41 -21.86
C VAL A 195 -27.14 -8.89 -23.25
N GLN A 196 -26.62 -9.54 -24.29
CA GLN A 196 -26.88 -9.18 -25.67
C GLN A 196 -27.31 -10.43 -26.47
N ASN A 197 -28.44 -10.35 -27.13
CA ASN A 197 -29.03 -11.45 -27.93
C ASN A 197 -29.18 -12.77 -27.15
N GLY A 198 -29.46 -12.72 -25.84
CA GLY A 198 -29.59 -13.89 -24.98
C GLY A 198 -28.25 -14.52 -24.52
N VAL A 199 -27.12 -13.93 -24.92
CA VAL A 199 -25.78 -14.31 -24.45
C VAL A 199 -25.37 -13.39 -23.31
N VAL A 200 -24.93 -14.00 -22.21
CA VAL A 200 -24.40 -13.27 -21.04
C VAL A 200 -22.89 -13.20 -21.18
N GLN A 201 -22.36 -11.98 -21.23
CA GLN A 201 -20.94 -11.71 -21.22
C GLN A 201 -20.55 -11.11 -19.86
N SER A 202 -19.51 -11.66 -19.24
CA SER A 202 -18.95 -11.20 -17.97
C SER A 202 -17.46 -10.95 -18.15
N LEU A 203 -16.99 -9.80 -17.69
CA LEU A 203 -15.56 -9.49 -17.63
C LEU A 203 -14.90 -10.11 -16.41
N TYR A 204 -15.68 -10.41 -15.36
CA TYR A 204 -15.15 -10.96 -14.12
C TYR A 204 -15.07 -12.49 -14.17
N ASP A 205 -13.85 -13.03 -14.14
CA ASP A 205 -13.60 -14.45 -13.93
C ASP A 205 -13.62 -14.77 -12.42
N ARG A 206 -14.60 -15.58 -12.04
CA ARG A 206 -14.78 -15.98 -10.65
C ARG A 206 -13.75 -17.00 -10.17
N GLN A 207 -13.16 -17.78 -11.07
CA GLN A 207 -12.22 -18.84 -10.70
C GLN A 207 -10.85 -18.27 -10.37
N ASN A 208 -10.36 -17.36 -11.21
CA ASN A 208 -9.06 -16.74 -11.07
C ASN A 208 -9.13 -15.43 -10.26
N GLY A 209 -10.32 -14.81 -10.16
CA GLY A 209 -10.49 -13.50 -9.55
C GLY A 209 -9.96 -12.36 -10.41
N GLU A 210 -9.97 -12.53 -11.73
CA GLU A 210 -9.47 -11.60 -12.74
C GLU A 210 -10.61 -10.78 -13.33
N ILE A 211 -10.31 -9.56 -13.77
CA ILE A 211 -11.23 -8.69 -14.52
C ILE A 211 -10.62 -8.53 -15.90
N ASP A 212 -11.35 -8.91 -16.94
CA ASP A 212 -10.94 -8.86 -18.36
C ASP A 212 -9.55 -9.49 -18.64
N GLY A 213 -9.24 -10.59 -17.91
CA GLY A 213 -7.95 -11.28 -18.02
C GLY A 213 -6.80 -10.59 -17.25
N LEU A 214 -7.06 -9.46 -16.59
CA LEU A 214 -6.08 -8.75 -15.77
C LEU A 214 -6.17 -9.14 -14.29
N ALA A 215 -5.02 -9.25 -13.65
CA ALA A 215 -4.93 -9.61 -12.25
C ALA A 215 -5.66 -8.59 -11.36
N THR A 216 -6.55 -9.08 -10.48
CA THR A 216 -7.26 -8.21 -9.54
C THR A 216 -6.78 -8.41 -8.12
N VAL A 217 -6.31 -7.35 -7.51
CA VAL A 217 -5.78 -7.35 -6.15
C VAL A 217 -6.77 -6.69 -5.18
N ASN A 218 -7.09 -7.39 -4.10
CA ASN A 218 -8.03 -6.89 -3.10
C ASN A 218 -7.31 -6.13 -1.97
N LEU A 219 -7.60 -4.84 -1.86
CA LEU A 219 -7.10 -3.97 -0.80
C LEU A 219 -7.84 -4.23 0.51
N LYS A 220 -7.11 -4.39 1.61
CA LYS A 220 -7.65 -4.49 2.97
C LYS A 220 -7.68 -3.10 3.63
N SER A 221 -8.62 -2.26 3.24
CA SER A 221 -8.79 -0.92 3.80
C SER A 221 -10.23 -0.65 4.20
N THR A 222 -10.43 0.09 5.30
CA THR A 222 -11.75 0.61 5.69
C THR A 222 -12.09 1.89 4.92
N ASN A 223 -11.08 2.63 4.47
CA ASN A 223 -11.23 3.91 3.79
C ASN A 223 -11.66 3.77 2.31
N MET A 224 -11.36 2.62 1.68
CA MET A 224 -11.85 2.33 0.33
C MET A 224 -13.36 2.08 0.36
N LYS A 225 -14.11 2.80 -0.46
CA LYS A 225 -15.57 2.69 -0.53
C LYS A 225 -15.99 1.45 -1.31
N LYS A 226 -17.19 0.94 -1.01
CA LYS A 226 -17.81 -0.09 -1.84
C LYS A 226 -18.20 0.52 -3.19
N GLY A 227 -17.86 -0.15 -4.29
CA GLY A 227 -18.06 0.38 -5.65
C GLY A 227 -16.87 1.17 -6.20
N GLU A 228 -15.81 1.31 -5.43
CA GLU A 228 -14.56 1.94 -5.86
C GLU A 228 -13.64 0.92 -6.52
N LEU A 229 -13.05 1.27 -7.68
CA LEU A 229 -12.19 0.40 -8.47
C LEU A 229 -11.07 1.24 -9.09
N PHE A 230 -9.86 0.72 -9.05
CA PHE A 230 -8.71 1.30 -9.73
C PHE A 230 -8.20 0.33 -10.79
N VAL A 231 -7.72 0.86 -11.87
CA VAL A 231 -7.00 0.11 -12.90
C VAL A 231 -5.80 0.94 -13.36
N GLY A 232 -4.75 0.29 -13.78
CA GLY A 232 -3.58 1.00 -14.23
C GLY A 232 -2.45 0.14 -14.74
N ASP A 233 -1.46 0.85 -15.27
CA ASP A 233 -0.16 0.30 -15.61
C ASP A 233 0.80 0.54 -14.45
N PHE A 234 1.00 -0.49 -13.64
CA PHE A 234 1.83 -0.45 -12.44
C PHE A 234 3.33 -0.48 -12.74
N ASP A 235 3.73 -0.67 -14.00
CA ASP A 235 5.14 -0.56 -14.40
C ASP A 235 5.66 0.88 -14.27
N TYR A 236 4.74 1.86 -14.24
CA TYR A 236 5.06 3.26 -13.97
C TYR A 236 4.93 3.66 -12.49
N ALA A 237 4.61 2.72 -11.61
CA ALA A 237 4.60 2.94 -10.17
C ALA A 237 5.88 2.38 -9.54
N TYR A 238 6.59 3.20 -8.80
CA TYR A 238 7.87 2.84 -8.17
C TYR A 238 7.78 2.98 -6.66
N TYR A 239 8.37 2.02 -5.94
CA TYR A 239 8.56 2.12 -4.50
C TYR A 239 10.01 1.83 -4.12
N GLY A 240 10.45 2.39 -3.00
CA GLY A 240 11.78 2.15 -2.49
C GLY A 240 11.81 2.15 -0.98
N ILE A 241 12.69 1.34 -0.41
CA ILE A 241 12.86 1.19 1.04
C ILE A 241 14.33 1.42 1.36
N PRO A 242 14.70 2.58 1.91
CA PRO A 242 16.05 2.82 2.38
C PRO A 242 16.24 2.16 3.76
N GLY A 243 17.06 1.12 3.81
CA GLY A 243 17.41 0.44 5.05
C GLY A 243 16.40 -0.61 5.53
N THR A 244 16.50 -0.94 6.81
CA THR A 244 15.70 -1.95 7.48
C THR A 244 14.69 -1.32 8.46
N ILE A 245 13.83 -2.14 9.03
CA ILE A 245 12.94 -1.71 10.11
C ILE A 245 13.76 -1.57 11.40
N GLU A 246 13.69 -0.40 12.02
CA GLU A 246 14.37 -0.13 13.29
C GLU A 246 13.41 -0.35 14.47
N TYR A 247 13.92 -1.03 15.49
CA TYR A 247 13.21 -1.26 16.74
C TYR A 247 13.93 -0.62 17.91
N THR A 248 13.16 -0.02 18.81
CA THR A 248 13.67 0.55 20.04
C THR A 248 12.70 0.21 21.17
N ILE A 249 13.21 -0.28 22.28
CA ILE A 249 12.45 -0.50 23.51
C ILE A 249 12.86 0.60 24.50
N SER A 250 11.87 1.25 25.11
CA SER A 250 12.08 2.28 26.13
C SER A 250 11.18 2.05 27.32
N ASN A 251 11.73 2.24 28.55
CA ASN A 251 11.01 2.10 29.79
C ASN A 251 10.72 3.47 30.44
N ASP A 252 11.36 4.54 29.95
CA ASP A 252 11.36 5.88 30.58
C ASP A 252 10.56 6.92 29.78
N ALA A 253 9.82 6.50 28.75
CA ALA A 253 9.10 7.44 27.88
C ALA A 253 7.70 7.77 28.44
N GLN A 254 7.25 9.00 28.16
CA GLN A 254 5.89 9.44 28.37
C GLN A 254 5.13 9.38 27.04
N LEU A 255 3.97 8.70 27.01
CA LEU A 255 3.14 8.56 25.83
C LEU A 255 2.00 9.59 25.88
N SER A 256 2.15 10.67 25.11
CA SER A 256 1.17 11.77 25.08
C SER A 256 -0.11 11.44 24.30
N THR A 257 -0.08 10.42 23.42
CA THR A 257 -1.21 10.01 22.58
C THR A 257 -2.15 9.02 23.25
N ILE A 258 -1.75 8.46 24.38
CA ILE A 258 -2.54 7.52 25.18
C ILE A 258 -2.78 8.16 26.55
N THR A 259 -4.04 8.21 26.97
CA THR A 259 -4.44 8.68 28.28
C THR A 259 -4.80 7.53 29.19
N ALA A 260 -4.30 7.55 30.42
CA ALA A 260 -4.70 6.63 31.48
C ALA A 260 -6.14 6.91 31.95
N ALA A 261 -6.68 6.05 32.81
CA ALA A 261 -8.05 6.20 33.33
C ALA A 261 -8.29 7.52 34.09
N ASP A 262 -7.23 8.16 34.58
CA ASP A 262 -7.24 9.45 35.26
C ASP A 262 -7.18 10.66 34.29
N GLY A 263 -7.19 10.42 32.99
CA GLY A 263 -7.14 11.44 31.94
C GLY A 263 -5.76 12.05 31.69
N LYS A 264 -4.71 11.55 32.35
CA LYS A 264 -3.33 11.99 32.16
C LYS A 264 -2.60 11.15 31.11
N PRO A 265 -1.55 11.68 30.45
CA PRO A 265 -0.68 10.90 29.59
C PRO A 265 -0.05 9.71 30.33
N VAL A 266 0.06 8.57 29.67
CA VAL A 266 0.68 7.37 30.24
C VAL A 266 2.17 7.61 30.42
N ASN A 267 2.66 7.42 31.67
CA ASN A 267 4.07 7.44 32.01
C ASN A 267 4.55 5.99 32.21
N LEU A 268 5.46 5.54 31.35
CA LEU A 268 5.89 4.13 31.36
C LEU A 268 6.60 3.75 32.66
N PHE A 269 7.40 4.67 33.20
CA PHE A 269 8.15 4.42 34.45
C PHE A 269 7.21 4.26 35.66
N GLU A 270 6.23 5.17 35.82
CA GLU A 270 5.29 5.13 36.94
C GLU A 270 4.34 3.95 36.90
N GLN A 271 4.07 3.39 35.70
CA GLN A 271 3.10 2.31 35.49
C GLN A 271 3.76 0.94 35.27
N ASP A 272 5.08 0.83 35.48
CA ASP A 272 5.86 -0.38 35.20
C ASP A 272 5.59 -0.98 33.81
N MET A 273 5.72 -0.13 32.80
CA MET A 273 5.50 -0.46 31.40
C MET A 273 6.74 -0.20 30.55
N SER A 274 6.84 -0.93 29.45
CA SER A 274 7.79 -0.68 28.37
C SER A 274 7.05 -0.33 27.09
N ALA A 275 7.66 0.44 26.21
CA ALA A 275 7.13 0.69 24.88
C ALA A 275 8.08 0.17 23.81
N LEU A 276 7.56 -0.63 22.90
CA LEU A 276 8.23 -1.04 21.68
C LEU A 276 7.88 -0.03 20.57
N ARG A 277 8.89 0.64 20.05
CA ARG A 277 8.77 1.51 18.86
C ARG A 277 9.34 0.78 17.65
N ALA A 278 8.53 0.60 16.61
CA ALA A 278 8.99 0.13 15.32
C ALA A 278 8.89 1.28 14.30
N THR A 279 9.94 1.48 13.52
CA THR A 279 9.98 2.50 12.47
C THR A 279 10.46 1.90 11.16
N MET A 280 9.78 2.25 10.05
CA MET A 280 10.12 1.88 8.69
C MET A 280 10.13 3.14 7.83
N THR A 281 11.04 3.22 6.89
CA THR A 281 11.07 4.31 5.93
C THR A 281 10.75 3.76 4.55
N VAL A 282 9.80 4.36 3.84
CA VAL A 282 9.34 3.90 2.53
C VAL A 282 9.02 5.08 1.63
N GLY A 283 9.40 4.99 0.36
CA GLY A 283 9.06 5.95 -0.68
C GLY A 283 8.13 5.34 -1.72
N PHE A 284 7.29 6.17 -2.32
CA PHE A 284 6.42 5.80 -3.44
C PHE A 284 6.33 6.94 -4.43
N MET A 285 6.27 6.62 -5.73
CA MET A 285 6.14 7.60 -6.79
C MET A 285 5.52 7.01 -8.05
N ILE A 286 4.72 7.82 -8.73
CA ILE A 286 4.17 7.56 -10.05
C ILE A 286 4.95 8.43 -11.05
N VAL A 287 5.37 7.84 -12.15
CA VAL A 287 6.28 8.44 -13.13
C VAL A 287 5.55 9.06 -14.30
N LYS A 288 4.53 8.37 -14.83
CA LYS A 288 3.78 8.76 -16.02
C LYS A 288 2.38 9.19 -15.63
N ASP A 289 1.97 10.35 -16.10
CA ASP A 289 0.62 10.84 -15.94
C ASP A 289 -0.31 10.06 -16.90
N GLY A 290 -1.57 9.81 -16.50
CA GLY A 290 -2.52 9.03 -17.31
C GLY A 290 -2.27 7.52 -17.36
N ALA A 291 -1.41 7.00 -16.48
CA ALA A 291 -1.19 5.55 -16.34
C ALA A 291 -2.22 4.86 -15.44
N PHE A 292 -3.05 5.61 -14.75
CA PHE A 292 -4.04 5.10 -13.80
C PHE A 292 -5.40 5.73 -14.00
N SER A 293 -6.45 4.93 -13.87
CA SER A 293 -7.84 5.35 -13.94
C SER A 293 -8.60 4.90 -12.69
N HIS A 294 -9.58 5.68 -12.25
CA HIS A 294 -10.30 5.48 -11.00
C HIS A 294 -11.80 5.56 -11.20
N LEU A 295 -12.53 4.54 -10.76
CA LEU A 295 -13.97 4.54 -10.65
C LEU A 295 -14.39 4.91 -9.23
N THR A 296 -15.10 6.03 -9.09
CA THR A 296 -15.70 6.45 -7.82
C THR A 296 -17.19 6.14 -7.81
N PRO A 297 -17.73 5.52 -6.74
CA PRO A 297 -19.16 5.28 -6.66
C PRO A 297 -19.91 6.61 -6.62
N LYS A 298 -21.02 6.67 -7.34
CA LYS A 298 -21.92 7.84 -7.30
C LYS A 298 -22.37 8.07 -5.85
N ALA A 299 -22.18 9.28 -5.35
CA ALA A 299 -22.67 9.64 -4.00
C ALA A 299 -24.17 9.30 -3.92
N ALA A 300 -24.55 8.48 -2.93
CA ALA A 300 -25.96 8.21 -2.68
C ALA A 300 -26.65 9.57 -2.46
N ALA A 301 -27.63 9.89 -3.30
CA ALA A 301 -28.44 11.09 -3.11
C ALA A 301 -28.99 11.04 -1.68
N ALA A 302 -28.66 12.05 -0.87
CA ALA A 302 -29.20 12.19 0.48
C ALA A 302 -30.73 12.14 0.35
N SER A 303 -31.34 11.08 0.88
CA SER A 303 -32.78 10.98 0.93
C SER A 303 -33.27 12.13 1.84
N THR A 304 -33.69 13.21 1.23
CA THR A 304 -34.41 14.28 1.91
C THR A 304 -35.75 13.68 2.36
N SER A 305 -35.78 13.14 3.58
CA SER A 305 -37.05 12.86 4.26
C SER A 305 -37.69 14.20 4.56
N ALA A 306 -38.51 14.67 3.62
CA ALA A 306 -39.44 15.74 3.90
C ALA A 306 -40.43 15.24 4.96
N SER A 307 -40.18 15.60 6.20
CA SER A 307 -41.18 15.51 7.25
C SER A 307 -42.30 16.52 6.91
N SER A 308 -43.36 16.03 6.27
CA SER A 308 -44.62 16.75 6.20
C SER A 308 -45.21 16.82 7.61
N SER A 309 -44.99 17.92 8.30
CA SER A 309 -45.79 18.30 9.47
C SER A 309 -47.15 18.76 8.97
N THR A 310 -48.12 17.86 8.95
CA THR A 310 -49.53 18.23 8.89
C THR A 310 -49.93 18.73 10.28
N GLY A 311 -50.16 20.01 10.35
CA GLY A 311 -50.78 20.61 11.50
C GLY A 311 -52.27 20.21 11.64
N LYS A 312 -52.66 19.98 12.86
CA LYS A 312 -54.00 20.23 13.38
C LYS A 312 -53.87 20.65 14.84
#